data_e23fb715e179a3b0697568b9369eb60a
#
_entry.id   e23fb715e179a3b0697568b9369eb60a
#
_cell.length_a   1.000
_cell.length_b   1.000
_cell.length_c   1.000
_cell.angle_alpha   90.00
_cell.angle_beta   90.00
_cell.angle_gamma   90.00
#
_symmetry.space_group_name_H-M   'P 1'
#
loop_
_entity.id
_entity.type
_entity.pdbx_description
1 polymer ?
#
loop_
_entity_poly.entity_id
_entity_poly.type
_entity_poly.pdbx_seq_one_letter_code
_entity_poly.pdbx_strand_id
1 'polypeptide(L)'
;MNNILIVEDEDFLVRTLKDNLIAEGYSVDVARNGEDAVDRIKKSKPSLILLDILMPKKDGFYVLEEVKRNSDWKLIPIIVLSNLGEDESIKKALEAGADDYFVKSQHPIQEIVEKAKDYLEGRKAAK
;
A
#
# COMPACT_ATOMS: atom_id res chain seq x y z
N MET A 1 -1.40 7.06 16.96
CA MET A 1 -0.28 7.21 16.03
C MET A 1 -0.57 6.47 14.75
N ASN A 2 -0.30 7.11 13.63
CA ASN A 2 -0.55 6.47 12.35
C ASN A 2 0.54 5.47 12.02
N ASN A 3 0.14 4.26 11.64
CA ASN A 3 1.10 3.25 11.19
C ASN A 3 0.77 2.84 9.77
N ILE A 4 1.82 2.59 9.02
CA ILE A 4 1.74 2.25 7.61
C ILE A 4 2.29 0.84 7.43
N LEU A 5 1.56 0.01 6.71
CA LEU A 5 2.07 -1.31 6.33
C LEU A 5 2.56 -1.23 4.88
N ILE A 6 3.83 -1.53 4.68
CA ILE A 6 4.41 -1.64 3.35
C ILE A 6 4.44 -3.11 2.99
N VAL A 7 3.78 -3.48 1.89
CA VAL A 7 3.75 -4.86 1.41
C VAL A 7 4.52 -4.89 0.10
N GLU A 8 5.77 -5.33 0.16
CA GLU A 8 6.71 -5.18 -0.95
C GLU A 8 7.89 -6.12 -0.74
N ASP A 9 8.36 -6.76 -1.80
CA ASP A 9 9.50 -7.67 -1.68
C ASP A 9 10.80 -7.11 -2.23
N GLU A 10 10.80 -5.93 -2.78
CA GLU A 10 11.99 -5.30 -3.33
C GLU A 10 12.70 -4.48 -2.25
N ASP A 11 13.85 -4.96 -1.79
CA ASP A 11 14.55 -4.40 -0.62
C ASP A 11 14.84 -2.90 -0.73
N PHE A 12 15.30 -2.45 -1.88
CA PHE A 12 15.65 -1.04 -2.05
C PHE A 12 14.43 -0.15 -1.88
N LEU A 13 13.31 -0.55 -2.48
CA LEU A 13 12.08 0.24 -2.40
C LEU A 13 11.54 0.24 -0.98
N VAL A 14 11.57 -0.91 -0.31
CA VAL A 14 11.12 -1.00 1.08
C VAL A 14 11.92 -0.03 1.95
N ARG A 15 13.24 -0.08 1.82
CA ARG A 15 14.10 0.77 2.65
C ARG A 15 13.85 2.25 2.38
N THR A 16 13.76 2.61 1.11
CA THR A 16 13.58 4.01 0.74
C THR A 16 12.24 4.55 1.24
N LEU A 17 11.17 3.79 1.03
CA LEU A 17 9.85 4.20 1.51
C LEU A 17 9.83 4.29 3.03
N LYS A 18 10.37 3.27 3.68
CA LYS A 18 10.36 3.22 5.14
C LYS A 18 11.11 4.41 5.74
N ASP A 19 12.32 4.68 5.23
CA ASP A 19 13.13 5.78 5.75
C ASP A 19 12.42 7.12 5.59
N ASN A 20 11.81 7.33 4.42
CA ASN A 20 11.11 8.59 4.15
C ASN A 20 9.87 8.74 5.03
N LEU A 21 9.13 7.66 5.24
CA LEU A 21 7.92 7.75 6.03
C LEU A 21 8.22 7.90 7.52
N ILE A 22 9.26 7.23 8.01
CA ILE A 22 9.68 7.42 9.40
C ILE A 22 10.14 8.85 9.61
N ALA A 23 10.85 9.43 8.65
CA ALA A 23 11.29 10.82 8.75
C ALA A 23 10.10 11.78 8.83
N GLU A 24 8.95 11.40 8.28
CA GLU A 24 7.73 12.21 8.38
C GLU A 24 6.96 11.98 9.68
N GLY A 25 7.44 11.10 10.54
CA GLY A 25 6.82 10.89 11.85
C GLY A 25 5.88 9.70 11.94
N TYR A 26 5.83 8.85 10.90
CA TYR A 26 4.94 7.69 10.91
C TYR A 26 5.64 6.43 11.39
N SER A 27 4.86 5.53 11.93
CA SER A 27 5.33 4.19 12.29
C SER A 27 5.17 3.29 11.06
N VAL A 28 6.13 2.43 10.79
CA VAL A 28 6.13 1.62 9.57
C VAL A 28 6.37 0.15 9.91
N ASP A 29 5.55 -0.72 9.34
CA ASP A 29 5.73 -2.16 9.40
C ASP A 29 5.89 -2.66 7.98
N VAL A 30 6.52 -3.82 7.80
CA VAL A 30 6.84 -4.34 6.47
C VAL A 30 6.43 -5.80 6.35
N ALA A 31 5.76 -6.14 5.26
CA ALA A 31 5.47 -7.53 4.90
C ALA A 31 6.06 -7.78 3.52
N ARG A 32 6.57 -8.97 3.29
CA ARG A 32 7.24 -9.31 2.05
C ARG A 32 6.41 -10.16 1.11
N ASN A 33 5.22 -10.53 1.54
CA ASN A 33 4.28 -11.29 0.69
C ASN A 33 2.87 -11.10 1.24
N GLY A 34 1.88 -11.61 0.50
CA GLY A 34 0.50 -11.41 0.88
C GLY A 34 0.07 -12.13 2.14
N GLU A 35 0.63 -13.32 2.39
CA GLU A 35 0.30 -14.04 3.62
C GLU A 35 0.77 -13.30 4.84
N ASP A 36 2.03 -12.84 4.81
CA ASP A 36 2.59 -12.08 5.91
C ASP A 36 1.84 -10.77 6.11
N ALA A 37 1.41 -10.16 5.00
CA ALA A 37 0.64 -8.92 5.08
C ALA A 37 -0.64 -9.11 5.88
N VAL A 38 -1.41 -10.14 5.57
CA VAL A 38 -2.66 -10.40 6.28
C VAL A 38 -2.40 -10.69 7.75
N ASP A 39 -1.35 -11.46 8.06
CA ASP A 39 -0.99 -11.74 9.45
C ASP A 39 -0.65 -10.47 10.21
N ARG A 40 0.07 -9.56 9.58
CA ARG A 40 0.44 -8.30 10.23
C ARG A 40 -0.75 -7.39 10.45
N ILE A 41 -1.69 -7.37 9.51
CA ILE A 41 -2.92 -6.59 9.67
C ILE A 41 -3.71 -7.12 10.87
N LYS A 42 -3.75 -8.43 11.04
CA LYS A 42 -4.44 -9.02 12.19
C LYS A 42 -3.82 -8.60 13.52
N LYS A 43 -2.50 -8.50 13.54
CA LYS A 43 -1.78 -8.14 14.77
C LYS A 43 -1.88 -6.67 15.09
N SER A 44 -1.84 -5.83 14.07
CA SER A 44 -1.82 -4.39 14.27
C SER A 44 -2.42 -3.72 13.03
N LYS A 45 -3.68 -3.39 13.11
CA LYS A 45 -4.42 -2.78 12.00
C LYS A 45 -3.73 -1.49 11.55
N PRO A 46 -3.28 -1.41 10.28
CA PRO A 46 -2.61 -0.20 9.82
C PRO A 46 -3.58 0.90 9.46
N SER A 47 -3.06 2.11 9.42
CA SER A 47 -3.83 3.27 8.98
C SER A 47 -3.82 3.42 7.47
N LEU A 48 -2.84 2.79 6.82
CA LEU A 48 -2.65 2.86 5.37
C LEU A 48 -1.83 1.66 4.94
N ILE A 49 -2.13 1.12 3.77
CA ILE A 49 -1.36 0.02 3.18
C ILE A 49 -0.77 0.49 1.85
N LEU A 50 0.54 0.34 1.69
CA LEU A 50 1.23 0.53 0.42
C LEU A 50 1.51 -0.88 -0.11
N LEU A 51 0.95 -1.22 -1.25
CA LEU A 51 0.84 -2.62 -1.66
C LEU A 51 1.38 -2.86 -3.07
N ASP A 52 2.37 -3.74 -3.19
CA ASP A 52 2.82 -4.22 -4.48
C ASP A 52 1.91 -5.37 -4.93
N ILE A 53 1.64 -5.45 -6.22
CA ILE A 53 0.80 -6.51 -6.77
C ILE A 53 1.61 -7.79 -7.03
N LEU A 54 2.83 -7.64 -7.58
CA LEU A 54 3.63 -8.80 -7.98
C LEU A 54 4.57 -9.22 -6.86
N MET A 55 4.19 -10.25 -6.12
CA MET A 55 4.98 -10.78 -5.03
C MET A 55 4.83 -12.30 -4.98
N PRO A 56 5.81 -13.00 -4.39
CA PRO A 56 5.65 -14.43 -4.15
C PRO A 56 4.60 -14.68 -3.06
N LYS A 57 4.12 -15.90 -2.97
CA LYS A 57 3.19 -16.34 -1.91
C LYS A 57 2.04 -15.37 -1.70
N LYS A 58 1.00 -15.51 -2.45
CA LYS A 58 -0.16 -14.63 -2.36
C LYS A 58 0.21 -13.19 -2.74
N ASP A 59 -0.21 -12.80 -3.91
CA ASP A 59 0.09 -11.49 -4.48
C ASP A 59 -0.77 -10.39 -3.88
N GLY A 60 -0.65 -9.19 -4.46
CA GLY A 60 -1.38 -8.03 -3.96
C GLY A 60 -2.89 -8.14 -4.13
N PHE A 61 -3.36 -8.84 -5.16
CA PHE A 61 -4.80 -9.01 -5.32
C PHE A 61 -5.38 -9.83 -4.18
N TYR A 62 -4.62 -10.82 -3.68
CA TYR A 62 -5.04 -11.57 -2.51
C TYR A 62 -5.23 -10.64 -1.30
N VAL A 63 -4.28 -9.74 -1.09
CA VAL A 63 -4.37 -8.79 0.03
C VAL A 63 -5.57 -7.87 -0.13
N LEU A 64 -5.78 -7.34 -1.35
CA LEU A 64 -6.94 -6.48 -1.62
C LEU A 64 -8.23 -7.20 -1.29
N GLU A 65 -8.35 -8.44 -1.75
CA GLU A 65 -9.54 -9.23 -1.52
C GLU A 65 -9.79 -9.47 -0.03
N GLU A 66 -8.73 -9.86 0.70
CA GLU A 66 -8.86 -10.15 2.12
C GLU A 66 -9.26 -8.90 2.90
N VAL A 67 -8.66 -7.76 2.57
CA VAL A 67 -8.96 -6.52 3.27
C VAL A 67 -10.39 -6.06 2.99
N LYS A 68 -10.78 -6.08 1.72
CA LYS A 68 -12.11 -5.54 1.35
C LYS A 68 -13.25 -6.43 1.80
N ARG A 69 -12.99 -7.69 2.03
CA ARG A 69 -13.99 -8.64 2.51
C ARG A 69 -14.19 -8.59 4.03
N ASN A 70 -13.25 -7.98 4.75
CA ASN A 70 -13.27 -7.94 6.20
C ASN A 70 -13.92 -6.64 6.68
N SER A 71 -14.99 -6.74 7.46
CA SER A 71 -15.75 -5.55 7.88
C SER A 71 -14.92 -4.60 8.74
N ASP A 72 -13.91 -5.11 9.45
CA ASP A 72 -13.05 -4.27 10.30
C ASP A 72 -11.94 -3.59 9.50
N TRP A 73 -11.62 -4.08 8.32
CA TRP A 73 -10.47 -3.62 7.53
C TRP A 73 -10.85 -2.88 6.26
N LYS A 74 -12.08 -3.03 5.78
CA LYS A 74 -12.43 -2.60 4.43
C LYS A 74 -12.29 -1.11 4.19
N LEU A 75 -12.22 -0.31 5.24
CA LEU A 75 -12.05 1.14 5.11
C LEU A 75 -10.59 1.58 5.18
N ILE A 76 -9.65 0.66 5.41
CA ILE A 76 -8.23 1.00 5.38
C ILE A 76 -7.87 1.42 3.96
N PRO A 77 -7.32 2.62 3.76
CA PRO A 77 -6.92 3.01 2.40
C PRO A 77 -5.74 2.18 1.91
N ILE A 78 -5.78 1.82 0.63
CA ILE A 78 -4.74 1.01 -0.01
C ILE A 78 -4.26 1.73 -1.24
N ILE A 79 -2.96 2.01 -1.29
CA ILE A 79 -2.31 2.56 -2.47
C ILE A 79 -1.49 1.44 -3.10
N VAL A 80 -1.78 1.11 -4.34
CA VAL A 80 -1.04 0.07 -5.05
C VAL A 80 0.17 0.68 -5.72
N LEU A 81 1.32 0.01 -5.57
CA LEU A 81 2.58 0.38 -6.21
C LEU A 81 3.01 -0.80 -7.06
N SER A 82 3.12 -0.61 -8.37
CA SER A 82 3.45 -1.74 -9.23
C SER A 82 4.11 -1.26 -10.51
N ASN A 83 4.89 -2.13 -11.15
CA ASN A 83 5.39 -1.84 -12.49
C ASN A 83 4.41 -2.24 -13.58
N LEU A 84 3.27 -2.84 -13.22
CA LEU A 84 2.23 -3.17 -14.18
C LEU A 84 1.50 -1.88 -14.56
N GLY A 85 1.82 -1.37 -15.74
CA GLY A 85 1.27 -0.10 -16.20
C GLY A 85 0.16 -0.21 -17.20
N GLU A 86 -0.29 -1.44 -17.52
CA GLU A 86 -1.39 -1.62 -18.47
C GLU A 86 -2.70 -1.15 -17.86
N ASP A 87 -3.51 -0.52 -18.69
CA ASP A 87 -4.82 -0.04 -18.25
C ASP A 87 -5.64 -1.14 -17.58
N GLU A 88 -5.54 -2.35 -18.08
CA GLU A 88 -6.30 -3.47 -17.55
C GLU A 88 -5.89 -3.81 -16.11
N SER A 89 -4.60 -3.80 -15.83
CA SER A 89 -4.10 -4.08 -14.48
C SER A 89 -4.52 -2.99 -13.51
N ILE A 90 -4.43 -1.75 -13.95
CA ILE A 90 -4.82 -0.60 -13.12
C ILE A 90 -6.31 -0.68 -12.82
N LYS A 91 -7.11 -0.91 -13.85
CA LYS A 91 -8.55 -1.01 -13.70
C LYS A 91 -8.93 -2.15 -12.74
N LYS A 92 -8.28 -3.30 -12.90
CA LYS A 92 -8.57 -4.45 -12.06
C LYS A 92 -8.28 -4.15 -10.59
N ALA A 93 -7.15 -3.49 -10.30
CA ALA A 93 -6.81 -3.15 -8.93
C ALA A 93 -7.80 -2.16 -8.33
N LEU A 94 -8.18 -1.14 -9.10
CA LEU A 94 -9.14 -0.16 -8.60
C LEU A 94 -10.50 -0.77 -8.37
N GLU A 95 -10.93 -1.66 -9.27
CA GLU A 95 -12.20 -2.36 -9.10
C GLU A 95 -12.19 -3.31 -7.92
N ALA A 96 -11.00 -3.84 -7.58
CA ALA A 96 -10.86 -4.71 -6.42
C ALA A 96 -10.82 -3.94 -5.11
N GLY A 97 -10.81 -2.61 -5.18
CA GLY A 97 -10.91 -1.79 -3.97
C GLY A 97 -9.71 -0.93 -3.64
N ALA A 98 -8.68 -0.90 -4.50
CA ALA A 98 -7.56 -0.01 -4.27
C ALA A 98 -8.02 1.44 -4.37
N ASP A 99 -7.49 2.28 -3.51
CA ASP A 99 -7.86 3.69 -3.49
C ASP A 99 -7.03 4.50 -4.46
N ASP A 100 -5.83 4.03 -4.77
CA ASP A 100 -4.95 4.71 -5.71
C ASP A 100 -3.98 3.71 -6.31
N TYR A 101 -3.34 4.09 -7.40
CA TYR A 101 -2.41 3.21 -8.11
C TYR A 101 -1.27 4.04 -8.69
N PHE A 102 -0.03 3.68 -8.33
CA PHE A 102 1.16 4.33 -8.89
C PHE A 102 1.99 3.29 -9.65
N VAL A 103 2.32 3.60 -10.89
CA VAL A 103 3.25 2.78 -11.66
C VAL A 103 4.65 3.18 -11.22
N LYS A 104 5.40 2.23 -10.62
CA LYS A 104 6.68 2.52 -9.98
C LYS A 104 7.66 3.27 -10.86
N SER A 105 7.72 2.92 -12.15
CA SER A 105 8.67 3.54 -13.07
C SER A 105 8.29 4.94 -13.51
N GLN A 106 7.08 5.39 -13.20
CA GLN A 106 6.55 6.66 -13.67
C GLN A 106 6.43 7.71 -12.57
N HIS A 107 6.65 7.30 -11.31
CA HIS A 107 6.44 8.22 -10.18
C HIS A 107 7.61 8.13 -9.22
N PRO A 108 8.22 9.26 -8.87
CA PRO A 108 9.27 9.23 -7.85
C PRO A 108 8.72 8.92 -6.48
N ILE A 109 9.59 8.39 -5.63
CA ILE A 109 9.23 8.04 -4.25
C ILE A 109 8.56 9.21 -3.54
N GLN A 110 9.02 10.43 -3.80
CA GLN A 110 8.48 11.61 -3.14
C GLN A 110 6.98 11.78 -3.38
N GLU A 111 6.52 11.48 -4.59
CA GLU A 111 5.09 11.57 -4.90
C GLU A 111 4.28 10.54 -4.10
N ILE A 112 4.84 9.36 -3.94
CA ILE A 112 4.17 8.31 -3.18
C ILE A 112 4.07 8.70 -1.72
N VAL A 113 5.15 9.24 -1.16
CA VAL A 113 5.16 9.70 0.23
C VAL A 113 4.14 10.82 0.44
N GLU A 114 4.07 11.76 -0.50
CA GLU A 114 3.10 12.86 -0.38
C GLU A 114 1.67 12.34 -0.43
N LYS A 115 1.40 11.37 -1.29
CA LYS A 115 0.06 10.80 -1.36
C LYS A 115 -0.28 10.05 -0.07
N ALA A 116 0.68 9.34 0.50
CA ALA A 116 0.47 8.66 1.77
C ALA A 116 0.10 9.66 2.86
N LYS A 117 0.82 10.78 2.89
CA LYS A 117 0.52 11.84 3.87
C LYS A 117 -0.89 12.39 3.68
N ASP A 118 -1.31 12.58 2.42
CA ASP A 118 -2.66 13.07 2.15
C ASP A 118 -3.72 12.16 2.76
N TYR A 119 -3.56 10.85 2.59
CA TYR A 119 -4.51 9.90 3.16
C TYR A 119 -4.47 9.91 4.68
N LEU A 120 -3.27 9.94 5.26
CA LEU A 120 -3.13 9.83 6.70
C LEU A 120 -3.54 11.09 7.44
N GLU A 121 -3.39 12.24 6.80
CA GLU A 121 -3.72 13.51 7.43
C GLU A 121 -5.10 14.01 7.06
N GLY A 122 -5.87 13.18 6.36
CA GLY A 122 -7.22 13.53 6.01
C GLY A 122 -7.34 14.55 4.89
N ARG A 123 -6.23 14.87 4.21
CA ARG A 123 -6.26 15.81 3.10
C ARG A 123 -6.72 15.06 1.85
N LYS A 124 -7.79 15.49 1.28
CA LYS A 124 -8.26 14.86 0.05
C LYS A 124 -7.33 15.23 -1.09
N ALA A 125 -7.13 14.29 -2.00
CA ALA A 125 -6.42 14.63 -3.20
C ALA A 125 -7.14 15.79 -3.87
N ALA A 126 -6.39 16.73 -4.40
CA ALA A 126 -7.00 17.86 -5.09
C ALA A 126 -7.85 17.33 -6.23
N LYS A 127 -9.01 17.85 -6.33
CA LYS A 127 -9.93 17.43 -7.38
C LYS A 127 -9.72 18.24 -8.61
#